data_f804956a4c05e36cc2bbd64eb1608f82
#
_entry.id   f804956a4c05e36cc2bbd64eb1608f82
#
_cell.length_a   1.000
_cell.length_b   1.000
_cell.length_c   1.000
_cell.angle_alpha   90.00
_cell.angle_beta   90.00
_cell.angle_gamma   90.00
#
_symmetry.space_group_name_H-M   'P 1'
#
loop_
_entity.id
_entity.type
_entity.pdbx_description
1 polymer ?
#
loop_
_entity_poly.entity_id
_entity_poly.type
_entity_poly.pdbx_seq_one_letter_code
_entity_poly.pdbx_strand_id
1 'polypeptide(L)'
;MRPSYPVDAVDWVAAALLSDNPRRVADVGAGSGIFTKLLLPRCDAVGARLFAVEPVANMRDVCANALPTVPVAGGTGELLPLRDGSLDAITVAQAFHWFDAPAAFAEFARVLRPGGRVALLWNTRDRSLPWTDRLWGLVAETEHDAPWGDAEHWHTTALVGTPHFGARHAATFHHTQLLTPDEVVARVQSVSHVAVLPAVERAALLAEVRTLLRTDPATSGSDEIALPYRVDAYWAERVEELRV
;
A
#
# COMPACT_ATOMS: atom_id res chain seq x y z
N MET A 1 13.68 -5.39 -2.10
CA MET A 1 12.39 -6.08 -2.43
C MET A 1 11.30 -5.56 -1.49
N ARG A 2 10.17 -5.04 -2.02
CA ARG A 2 9.05 -4.58 -1.15
C ARG A 2 8.25 -5.79 -0.67
N PRO A 3 7.67 -5.77 0.56
CA PRO A 3 6.84 -6.87 1.04
C PRO A 3 5.56 -7.00 0.20
N SER A 4 5.11 -8.23 0.01
CA SER A 4 3.82 -8.55 -0.59
C SER A 4 2.70 -8.39 0.45
N TYR A 5 1.47 -8.69 0.09
CA TYR A 5 0.32 -8.71 0.99
C TYR A 5 -0.10 -10.14 1.27
N PRO A 6 -0.55 -10.45 2.49
CA PRO A 6 -1.05 -11.78 2.81
C PRO A 6 -2.39 -12.04 2.10
N VAL A 7 -2.64 -13.30 1.81
CA VAL A 7 -3.81 -13.73 1.01
C VAL A 7 -5.13 -13.30 1.66
N ASP A 8 -5.23 -13.45 2.98
CA ASP A 8 -6.42 -13.09 3.77
C ASP A 8 -6.74 -11.59 3.72
N ALA A 9 -5.71 -10.70 3.71
CA ALA A 9 -5.93 -9.27 3.52
C ALA A 9 -6.46 -8.96 2.11
N VAL A 10 -5.89 -9.60 1.09
CA VAL A 10 -6.35 -9.42 -0.30
C VAL A 10 -7.77 -9.96 -0.46
N ASP A 11 -8.07 -11.12 0.12
CA ASP A 11 -9.40 -11.73 0.06
C ASP A 11 -10.46 -10.91 0.80
N TRP A 12 -10.10 -10.32 1.95
CA TRP A 12 -11.00 -9.43 2.68
C TRP A 12 -11.37 -8.18 1.87
N VAL A 13 -10.39 -7.56 1.24
CA VAL A 13 -10.61 -6.40 0.35
C VAL A 13 -11.42 -6.83 -0.89
N ALA A 14 -11.06 -7.93 -1.51
CA ALA A 14 -11.78 -8.46 -2.67
C ALA A 14 -13.25 -8.78 -2.33
N ALA A 15 -13.51 -9.40 -1.20
CA ALA A 15 -14.87 -9.69 -0.73
C ALA A 15 -15.69 -8.40 -0.56
N ALA A 16 -15.09 -7.34 -0.01
CA ALA A 16 -15.75 -6.06 0.14
C ALA A 16 -16.06 -5.38 -1.20
N LEU A 17 -15.08 -5.35 -2.10
CA LEU A 17 -15.17 -4.60 -3.35
C LEU A 17 -15.91 -5.35 -4.47
N LEU A 18 -15.94 -6.69 -4.42
CA LEU A 18 -16.46 -7.53 -5.50
C LEU A 18 -17.80 -8.20 -5.18
N SER A 19 -18.44 -7.88 -4.05
CA SER A 19 -19.69 -8.53 -3.62
C SER A 19 -20.90 -8.27 -4.53
N ASP A 20 -20.96 -7.11 -5.17
CA ASP A 20 -22.16 -6.66 -5.91
C ASP A 20 -21.96 -6.75 -7.44
N ASN A 21 -21.25 -7.76 -7.91
CA ASN A 21 -20.92 -7.99 -9.32
C ASN A 21 -20.33 -6.75 -10.01
N PRO A 22 -19.25 -6.16 -9.49
CA PRO A 22 -18.63 -5.00 -10.08
C PRO A 22 -18.11 -5.34 -11.48
N ARG A 23 -18.15 -4.35 -12.37
CA ARG A 23 -17.64 -4.51 -13.74
C ARG A 23 -16.28 -3.86 -13.95
N ARG A 24 -15.97 -2.82 -13.13
CA ARG A 24 -14.78 -1.99 -13.33
C ARG A 24 -14.16 -1.62 -11.99
N VAL A 25 -12.94 -2.06 -11.79
CA VAL A 25 -12.15 -1.83 -10.59
C VAL A 25 -10.87 -1.10 -10.98
N ALA A 26 -10.46 -0.09 -10.23
CA ALA A 26 -9.19 0.60 -10.44
C ALA A 26 -8.28 0.43 -9.21
N ASP A 27 -7.00 0.12 -9.45
CA ASP A 27 -5.92 0.20 -8.47
C ASP A 27 -5.16 1.52 -8.69
N VAL A 28 -5.30 2.48 -7.77
CA VAL A 28 -4.79 3.84 -7.89
C VAL A 28 -3.50 4.00 -7.08
N GLY A 29 -2.46 4.55 -7.71
CA GLY A 29 -1.11 4.54 -7.18
C GLY A 29 -0.52 3.12 -7.22
N ALA A 30 -0.77 2.40 -8.32
CA ALA A 30 -0.45 0.98 -8.47
C ALA A 30 1.06 0.67 -8.39
N GLY A 31 1.92 1.67 -8.59
CA GLY A 31 3.37 1.50 -8.60
C GLY A 31 3.80 0.50 -9.65
N SER A 32 4.56 -0.50 -9.24
CA SER A 32 4.98 -1.62 -10.09
C SER A 32 3.95 -2.75 -10.23
N GLY A 33 2.72 -2.56 -9.72
CA GLY A 33 1.63 -3.52 -9.86
C GLY A 33 1.62 -4.66 -8.82
N ILE A 34 2.27 -4.50 -7.67
CA ILE A 34 2.33 -5.56 -6.64
C ILE A 34 0.92 -5.95 -6.17
N PHE A 35 0.10 -4.95 -5.76
CA PHE A 35 -1.25 -5.21 -5.30
C PHE A 35 -2.18 -5.57 -6.47
N THR A 36 -2.05 -4.86 -7.59
CA THR A 36 -2.78 -5.14 -8.84
C THR A 36 -2.67 -6.62 -9.24
N LYS A 37 -1.46 -7.20 -9.18
CA LYS A 37 -1.19 -8.62 -9.48
C LYS A 37 -1.95 -9.57 -8.55
N LEU A 38 -2.07 -9.21 -7.27
CA LEU A 38 -2.79 -10.02 -6.29
C LEU A 38 -4.29 -9.91 -6.45
N LEU A 39 -4.79 -8.73 -6.83
CA LEU A 39 -6.22 -8.49 -7.01
C LEU A 39 -6.76 -9.06 -8.33
N LEU A 40 -5.94 -9.11 -9.37
CA LEU A 40 -6.34 -9.53 -10.72
C LEU A 40 -7.10 -10.88 -10.75
N PRO A 41 -6.60 -11.99 -10.14
CA PRO A 41 -7.33 -13.26 -10.16
C PRO A 41 -8.71 -13.21 -9.51
N ARG A 42 -8.90 -12.32 -8.51
CA ARG A 42 -10.19 -12.11 -7.84
C ARG A 42 -11.16 -11.36 -8.73
N CYS A 43 -10.67 -10.37 -9.47
CA CYS A 43 -11.46 -9.66 -10.48
C CYS A 43 -11.89 -10.61 -11.61
N ASP A 44 -10.96 -11.39 -12.12
CA ASP A 44 -11.22 -12.37 -13.21
C ASP A 44 -12.28 -13.39 -12.80
N ALA A 45 -12.25 -13.87 -11.57
CA ALA A 45 -13.20 -14.85 -11.02
C ALA A 45 -14.65 -14.36 -11.05
N VAL A 46 -14.89 -13.04 -10.98
CA VAL A 46 -16.24 -12.43 -11.05
C VAL A 46 -16.48 -11.69 -12.36
N GLY A 47 -15.58 -11.79 -13.32
CA GLY A 47 -15.68 -11.12 -14.63
C GLY A 47 -15.52 -9.58 -14.57
N ALA A 48 -14.90 -9.06 -13.52
CA ALA A 48 -14.60 -7.64 -13.38
C ALA A 48 -13.33 -7.26 -14.16
N ARG A 49 -13.33 -6.08 -14.77
CA ARG A 49 -12.14 -5.53 -15.44
C ARG A 49 -11.33 -4.70 -14.44
N LEU A 50 -10.07 -5.07 -14.27
CA LEU A 50 -9.12 -4.32 -13.44
C LEU A 50 -8.32 -3.34 -14.30
N PHE A 51 -8.14 -2.12 -13.81
CA PHE A 51 -7.31 -1.06 -14.39
C PHE A 51 -6.29 -0.62 -13.35
N ALA A 52 -5.12 -0.16 -13.79
CA ALA A 52 -4.12 0.44 -12.91
C ALA A 52 -3.92 1.91 -13.29
N VAL A 53 -3.77 2.78 -12.29
CA VAL A 53 -3.46 4.20 -12.47
C VAL A 53 -2.20 4.52 -11.67
N GLU A 54 -1.19 5.10 -12.32
CA GLU A 54 0.11 5.40 -11.69
C GLU A 54 0.71 6.68 -12.32
N PRO A 55 1.09 7.71 -11.52
CA PRO A 55 1.63 8.95 -12.06
C PRO A 55 3.05 8.81 -12.64
N VAL A 56 3.88 7.91 -12.08
CA VAL A 56 5.31 7.80 -12.43
C VAL A 56 5.50 6.90 -13.65
N ALA A 57 6.00 7.46 -14.76
CA ALA A 57 6.13 6.77 -16.04
C ALA A 57 6.90 5.43 -15.93
N ASN A 58 8.08 5.44 -15.30
CA ASN A 58 8.88 4.22 -15.14
C ASN A 58 8.16 3.12 -14.35
N MET A 59 7.34 3.49 -13.36
CA MET A 59 6.53 2.53 -12.60
C MET A 59 5.40 1.97 -13.44
N ARG A 60 4.75 2.84 -14.27
CA ARG A 60 3.74 2.37 -15.23
C ARG A 60 4.29 1.33 -16.19
N ASP A 61 5.49 1.57 -16.73
CA ASP A 61 6.15 0.64 -17.66
C ASP A 61 6.43 -0.70 -16.98
N VAL A 62 6.91 -0.68 -15.74
CA VAL A 62 7.12 -1.91 -14.95
C VAL A 62 5.80 -2.64 -14.71
N CYS A 63 4.74 -1.92 -14.33
CA CYS A 63 3.41 -2.49 -14.10
C CYS A 63 2.85 -3.11 -15.39
N ALA A 64 2.87 -2.38 -16.50
CA ALA A 64 2.37 -2.84 -17.80
C ALA A 64 3.11 -4.07 -18.32
N ASN A 65 4.44 -4.12 -18.16
CA ASN A 65 5.24 -5.28 -18.54
C ASN A 65 4.95 -6.51 -17.66
N ALA A 66 4.72 -6.29 -16.36
CA ALA A 66 4.40 -7.37 -15.42
C ALA A 66 2.95 -7.90 -15.58
N LEU A 67 2.03 -7.06 -16.03
CA LEU A 67 0.59 -7.33 -16.11
C LEU A 67 0.01 -6.91 -17.48
N PRO A 68 0.37 -7.58 -18.57
CA PRO A 68 0.04 -7.16 -19.95
C PRO A 68 -1.48 -7.18 -20.25
N THR A 69 -2.27 -7.84 -19.42
CA THR A 69 -3.75 -7.87 -19.56
C THR A 69 -4.45 -6.75 -18.81
N VAL A 70 -3.74 -6.01 -17.95
CA VAL A 70 -4.28 -4.90 -17.17
C VAL A 70 -3.93 -3.58 -17.87
N PRO A 71 -4.91 -2.79 -18.32
CA PRO A 71 -4.65 -1.46 -18.83
C PRO A 71 -4.05 -0.56 -17.75
N VAL A 72 -2.95 0.12 -18.05
CA VAL A 72 -2.27 1.04 -17.13
C VAL A 72 -2.32 2.45 -17.71
N ALA A 73 -2.85 3.40 -16.92
CA ALA A 73 -2.98 4.80 -17.31
C ALA A 73 -2.15 5.73 -16.41
N GLY A 74 -1.76 6.90 -16.93
CA GLY A 74 -1.17 7.98 -16.14
C GLY A 74 -2.25 8.77 -15.43
N GLY A 75 -2.07 9.06 -14.13
CA GLY A 75 -2.98 9.87 -13.31
C GLY A 75 -2.54 9.88 -11.86
N THR A 76 -3.06 10.83 -11.08
CA THR A 76 -2.85 10.93 -9.64
C THR A 76 -4.14 10.57 -8.89
N GLY A 77 -4.07 10.44 -7.57
CA GLY A 77 -5.27 10.22 -6.75
C GLY A 77 -6.29 11.36 -6.84
N GLU A 78 -5.82 12.57 -7.08
CA GLU A 78 -6.61 13.80 -7.18
C GLU A 78 -7.15 14.08 -8.59
N LEU A 79 -6.60 13.39 -9.61
CA LEU A 79 -6.99 13.59 -11.01
C LEU A 79 -6.87 12.28 -11.79
N LEU A 80 -7.96 11.54 -11.85
CA LEU A 80 -8.05 10.26 -12.55
C LEU A 80 -8.53 10.45 -14.00
N PRO A 81 -7.90 9.78 -14.99
CA PRO A 81 -8.29 9.88 -16.39
C PRO A 81 -9.56 9.05 -16.68
N LEU A 82 -10.57 9.20 -15.83
CA LEU A 82 -11.78 8.40 -15.83
C LEU A 82 -13.03 9.30 -15.79
N ARG A 83 -14.12 8.82 -16.38
CA ARG A 83 -15.41 9.55 -16.37
C ARG A 83 -16.11 9.43 -15.04
N ASP A 84 -17.02 10.37 -14.75
CA ASP A 84 -17.91 10.34 -13.60
C ASP A 84 -18.70 9.04 -13.55
N GLY A 85 -18.81 8.45 -12.37
CA GLY A 85 -19.57 7.24 -12.12
C GLY A 85 -19.16 6.01 -12.98
N SER A 86 -17.93 5.99 -13.46
CA SER A 86 -17.46 4.93 -14.38
C SER A 86 -16.86 3.72 -13.68
N LEU A 87 -16.62 3.78 -12.37
CA LEU A 87 -16.05 2.69 -11.57
C LEU A 87 -17.04 2.15 -10.55
N ASP A 88 -16.93 0.87 -10.27
CA ASP A 88 -17.61 0.18 -9.18
C ASP A 88 -16.76 0.16 -7.90
N ALA A 89 -15.44 0.06 -8.05
CA ALA A 89 -14.53 0.00 -6.92
C ALA A 89 -13.16 0.62 -7.22
N ILE A 90 -12.51 1.11 -6.14
CA ILE A 90 -11.15 1.63 -6.15
C ILE A 90 -10.35 0.94 -5.05
N THR A 91 -9.10 0.58 -5.33
CA THR A 91 -8.09 0.23 -4.33
C THR A 91 -6.95 1.23 -4.35
N VAL A 92 -6.39 1.49 -3.17
CA VAL A 92 -5.14 2.26 -3.00
C VAL A 92 -4.25 1.50 -2.02
N ALA A 93 -3.20 0.88 -2.52
CA ALA A 93 -2.29 0.09 -1.70
C ALA A 93 -0.94 0.79 -1.57
N GLN A 94 -0.57 1.19 -0.35
CA GLN A 94 0.69 1.90 -0.04
C GLN A 94 0.90 3.22 -0.81
N ALA A 95 -0.16 3.90 -1.22
CA ALA A 95 -0.03 5.12 -2.02
C ALA A 95 -0.80 6.32 -1.45
N PHE A 96 -1.82 6.12 -0.64
CA PHE A 96 -2.71 7.19 -0.19
C PHE A 96 -2.00 8.33 0.58
N HIS A 97 -0.92 8.02 1.28
CA HIS A 97 -0.12 9.01 2.00
C HIS A 97 0.64 10.01 1.09
N TRP A 98 0.61 9.78 -0.23
CA TRP A 98 1.15 10.73 -1.21
C TRP A 98 0.11 11.70 -1.75
N PHE A 99 -1.17 11.50 -1.43
CA PHE A 99 -2.28 12.26 -1.99
C PHE A 99 -2.70 13.38 -1.06
N ASP A 100 -3.24 14.46 -1.64
CA ASP A 100 -4.10 15.39 -0.92
C ASP A 100 -5.42 14.65 -0.60
N ALA A 101 -5.60 14.27 0.65
CA ALA A 101 -6.71 13.40 1.05
C ALA A 101 -8.10 13.98 0.72
N PRO A 102 -8.42 15.26 0.99
CA PRO A 102 -9.68 15.85 0.60
C PRO A 102 -9.92 15.82 -0.91
N ALA A 103 -8.92 16.20 -1.71
CA ALA A 103 -9.02 16.21 -3.16
C ALA A 103 -9.14 14.79 -3.74
N ALA A 104 -8.36 13.83 -3.22
CA ALA A 104 -8.43 12.44 -3.64
C ALA A 104 -9.78 11.81 -3.32
N PHE A 105 -10.36 12.05 -2.13
CA PHE A 105 -11.70 11.53 -1.80
C PHE A 105 -12.80 12.15 -2.66
N ALA A 106 -12.72 13.44 -2.98
CA ALA A 106 -13.65 14.07 -3.92
C ALA A 106 -13.55 13.45 -5.32
N GLU A 107 -12.32 13.20 -5.80
CA GLU A 107 -12.09 12.57 -7.10
C GLU A 107 -12.54 11.11 -7.13
N PHE A 108 -12.28 10.35 -6.06
CA PHE A 108 -12.80 8.98 -5.93
C PHE A 108 -14.33 8.95 -5.94
N ALA A 109 -14.97 9.88 -5.22
CA ALA A 109 -16.42 10.02 -5.25
C ALA A 109 -16.94 10.40 -6.63
N ARG A 110 -16.22 11.23 -7.39
CA ARG A 110 -16.61 11.59 -8.76
C ARG A 110 -16.61 10.37 -9.69
N VAL A 111 -15.55 9.57 -9.66
CA VAL A 111 -15.39 8.44 -10.60
C VAL A 111 -16.13 7.16 -10.18
N LEU A 112 -16.39 6.97 -8.89
CA LEU A 112 -17.21 5.86 -8.40
C LEU A 112 -18.69 6.11 -8.70
N ARG A 113 -19.44 5.08 -9.08
CA ARG A 113 -20.92 5.14 -9.09
C ARG A 113 -21.46 5.26 -7.64
N PRO A 114 -22.70 5.73 -7.43
CA PRO A 114 -23.37 5.61 -6.13
C PRO A 114 -23.34 4.17 -5.62
N GLY A 115 -22.99 3.96 -4.35
CA GLY A 115 -22.78 2.64 -3.76
C GLY A 115 -21.49 1.95 -4.19
N GLY A 116 -20.63 2.62 -4.97
CA GLY A 116 -19.28 2.13 -5.27
C GLY A 116 -18.39 2.21 -4.03
N ARG A 117 -17.33 1.42 -3.98
CA ARG A 117 -16.51 1.26 -2.77
C ARG A 117 -15.05 1.63 -3.01
N VAL A 118 -14.42 2.18 -1.97
CA VAL A 118 -12.98 2.44 -1.93
C VAL A 118 -12.34 1.60 -0.83
N ALA A 119 -11.19 1.00 -1.11
CA ALA A 119 -10.37 0.34 -0.12
C ALA A 119 -8.95 0.93 -0.08
N LEU A 120 -8.45 1.16 1.13
CA LEU A 120 -7.11 1.65 1.40
C LEU A 120 -6.35 0.59 2.20
N LEU A 121 -5.09 0.32 1.81
CA LEU A 121 -4.25 -0.66 2.48
C LEU A 121 -2.86 -0.11 2.77
N TRP A 122 -2.37 -0.40 3.96
CA TRP A 122 -0.98 -0.17 4.34
C TRP A 122 -0.34 -1.45 4.87
N ASN A 123 0.83 -1.74 4.36
CA ASN A 123 1.69 -2.80 4.86
C ASN A 123 2.76 -2.15 5.74
N THR A 124 2.57 -2.24 7.03
CA THR A 124 3.39 -1.57 8.04
C THR A 124 4.42 -2.51 8.64
N ARG A 125 5.49 -1.92 9.11
CA ARG A 125 6.57 -2.61 9.84
C ARG A 125 6.04 -3.05 11.21
N ASP A 126 6.07 -4.35 11.49
CA ASP A 126 5.71 -4.83 12.82
C ASP A 126 6.89 -4.65 13.76
N ARG A 127 6.71 -3.83 14.80
CA ARG A 127 7.71 -3.53 15.83
C ARG A 127 7.44 -4.26 17.14
N SER A 128 6.57 -5.25 17.14
CA SER A 128 6.17 -6.00 18.35
C SER A 128 7.29 -6.85 18.97
N LEU A 129 8.28 -7.24 18.16
CA LEU A 129 9.44 -7.99 18.63
C LEU A 129 10.59 -7.05 18.99
N PRO A 130 11.36 -7.32 20.08
CA PRO A 130 12.46 -6.45 20.49
C PRO A 130 13.50 -6.17 19.41
N TRP A 131 13.82 -7.17 18.57
CA TRP A 131 14.79 -6.98 17.50
C TRP A 131 14.22 -6.18 16.32
N THR A 132 12.94 -6.34 15.99
CA THR A 132 12.30 -5.55 14.93
C THR A 132 12.08 -4.11 15.37
N ASP A 133 11.80 -3.88 16.65
CA ASP A 133 11.73 -2.52 17.19
C ASP A 133 13.09 -1.80 17.07
N ARG A 134 14.18 -2.47 17.41
CA ARG A 134 15.54 -1.92 17.20
C ARG A 134 15.85 -1.69 15.72
N LEU A 135 15.55 -2.67 14.86
CA LEU A 135 15.79 -2.57 13.41
C LEU A 135 15.09 -1.33 12.82
N TRP A 136 13.82 -1.19 13.12
CA TRP A 136 13.02 -0.08 12.57
C TRP A 136 13.28 1.24 13.32
N GLY A 137 13.80 1.19 14.55
CA GLY A 137 14.35 2.34 15.27
C GLY A 137 15.52 2.97 14.52
N LEU A 138 16.52 2.17 14.13
CA LEU A 138 17.66 2.63 13.33
C LEU A 138 17.19 3.31 12.01
N VAL A 139 16.18 2.75 11.36
CA VAL A 139 15.63 3.34 10.14
C VAL A 139 14.90 4.65 10.42
N ALA A 140 14.12 4.73 11.50
CA ALA A 140 13.39 5.94 11.87
C ALA A 140 14.30 7.11 12.23
N GLU A 141 15.46 6.86 12.85
CA GLU A 141 16.46 7.89 13.16
C GLU A 141 16.99 8.61 11.90
N THR A 142 16.88 8.02 10.72
CA THR A 142 17.26 8.62 9.44
C THR A 142 16.11 9.35 8.73
N GLU A 143 14.92 9.36 9.30
CA GLU A 143 13.71 9.98 8.72
C GLU A 143 13.59 11.44 9.18
N HIS A 144 14.59 12.26 8.81
CA HIS A 144 14.64 13.68 9.11
C HIS A 144 13.75 14.42 8.16
N ASP A 145 12.72 14.99 8.19
CA ASP A 145 11.93 15.76 7.19
C ASP A 145 11.14 14.93 6.17
N ALA A 146 10.44 13.90 6.61
CA ALA A 146 9.48 13.22 5.74
C ALA A 146 8.33 14.19 5.38
N PRO A 147 8.17 14.60 4.10
CA PRO A 147 7.15 15.58 3.70
C PRO A 147 5.71 15.09 3.88
N TRP A 148 5.51 13.83 4.20
CA TRP A 148 4.20 13.18 4.41
C TRP A 148 3.79 13.05 5.88
N GLY A 149 4.51 13.66 6.82
CA GLY A 149 4.17 13.63 8.24
C GLY A 149 4.19 12.23 8.86
N ASP A 150 3.54 12.07 10.00
CA ASP A 150 3.42 10.80 10.71
C ASP A 150 2.55 9.81 9.91
N ALA A 151 3.22 8.85 9.24
CA ALA A 151 2.54 7.82 8.45
C ALA A 151 1.53 7.02 9.30
N GLU A 152 1.78 6.86 10.59
CA GLU A 152 0.87 6.17 11.51
C GLU A 152 -0.44 6.94 11.71
N HIS A 153 -0.42 8.27 11.66
CA HIS A 153 -1.61 9.10 11.71
C HIS A 153 -2.57 8.83 10.54
N TRP A 154 -2.06 8.68 9.33
CA TRP A 154 -2.90 8.41 8.16
C TRP A 154 -3.63 7.08 8.23
N HIS A 155 -3.01 6.05 8.83
CA HIS A 155 -3.64 4.73 9.00
C HIS A 155 -4.85 4.79 9.93
N THR A 156 -4.84 5.67 10.93
CA THR A 156 -5.93 5.79 11.90
C THR A 156 -7.05 6.72 11.44
N THR A 157 -6.77 7.71 10.59
CA THR A 157 -7.72 8.74 10.18
C THR A 157 -8.27 8.57 8.77
N ALA A 158 -7.64 7.72 7.92
CA ALA A 158 -8.11 7.48 6.56
C ALA A 158 -9.58 7.02 6.54
N LEU A 159 -10.38 7.61 5.66
CA LEU A 159 -11.84 7.39 5.53
C LEU A 159 -12.68 7.82 6.76
N VAL A 160 -12.11 8.54 7.71
CA VAL A 160 -12.87 9.07 8.85
C VAL A 160 -13.30 10.51 8.57
N GLY A 161 -14.61 10.78 8.73
CA GLY A 161 -15.15 12.14 8.60
C GLY A 161 -15.16 12.72 7.19
N THR A 162 -14.95 11.91 6.16
CA THR A 162 -15.09 12.34 4.76
C THR A 162 -16.58 12.44 4.39
N PRO A 163 -17.03 13.54 3.76
CA PRO A 163 -18.45 13.72 3.42
C PRO A 163 -18.91 12.80 2.27
N HIS A 164 -17.98 12.19 1.54
CA HIS A 164 -18.25 11.40 0.34
C HIS A 164 -18.44 9.91 0.61
N PHE A 165 -17.99 9.44 1.79
CA PHE A 165 -18.00 8.01 2.13
C PHE A 165 -18.67 7.76 3.46
N GLY A 166 -19.39 6.64 3.53
CA GLY A 166 -20.11 6.20 4.72
C GLY A 166 -19.23 5.61 5.82
N ALA A 167 -19.78 4.69 6.58
CA ALA A 167 -19.05 4.05 7.67
C ALA A 167 -17.79 3.33 7.19
N ARG A 168 -16.67 3.57 7.88
CA ARG A 168 -15.42 2.87 7.66
C ARG A 168 -15.47 1.47 8.26
N HIS A 169 -15.13 0.48 7.45
CA HIS A 169 -14.83 -0.88 7.88
C HIS A 169 -13.32 -1.05 7.96
N ALA A 170 -12.82 -1.75 8.97
CA ALA A 170 -11.40 -1.93 9.21
C ALA A 170 -11.08 -3.37 9.57
N ALA A 171 -9.93 -3.86 9.12
CA ALA A 171 -9.35 -5.13 9.52
C ALA A 171 -7.82 -5.02 9.56
N THR A 172 -7.21 -5.81 10.45
CA THR A 172 -5.76 -5.91 10.58
C THR A 172 -5.33 -7.35 10.36
N PHE A 173 -4.27 -7.53 9.57
CA PHE A 173 -3.70 -8.83 9.23
C PHE A 173 -2.22 -8.83 9.54
N HIS A 174 -1.68 -10.00 9.82
CA HIS A 174 -0.25 -10.16 10.09
C HIS A 174 0.35 -11.16 9.10
N HIS A 175 1.55 -10.88 8.65
CA HIS A 175 2.30 -11.83 7.84
C HIS A 175 3.80 -11.69 8.11
N THR A 176 4.54 -12.69 7.66
CA THR A 176 5.98 -12.74 7.84
C THR A 176 6.64 -12.94 6.49
N GLN A 177 7.68 -12.18 6.24
CA GLN A 177 8.56 -12.37 5.09
C GLN A 177 9.80 -13.13 5.56
N LEU A 178 10.06 -14.30 4.98
CA LEU A 178 11.28 -15.06 5.24
C LEU A 178 12.38 -14.49 4.34
N LEU A 179 13.46 -14.05 4.93
CA LEU A 179 14.56 -13.34 4.26
C LEU A 179 15.90 -13.81 4.80
N THR A 180 16.89 -13.93 3.95
CA THR A 180 18.29 -14.03 4.40
C THR A 180 18.74 -12.73 5.06
N PRO A 181 19.79 -12.74 5.89
CA PRO A 181 20.35 -11.51 6.47
C PRO A 181 20.65 -10.41 5.45
N ASP A 182 21.19 -10.78 4.28
CA ASP A 182 21.49 -9.82 3.20
C ASP A 182 20.21 -9.28 2.55
N GLU A 183 19.17 -10.08 2.43
CA GLU A 183 17.88 -9.62 1.94
C GLU A 183 17.18 -8.67 2.94
N VAL A 184 17.35 -8.87 4.25
CA VAL A 184 16.89 -7.88 5.26
C VAL A 184 17.60 -6.55 5.06
N VAL A 185 18.91 -6.55 4.85
CA VAL A 185 19.70 -5.35 4.55
C VAL A 185 19.20 -4.69 3.25
N ALA A 186 19.00 -5.46 2.19
CA ALA A 186 18.45 -4.96 0.92
C ALA A 186 17.03 -4.42 1.09
N ARG A 187 16.21 -5.03 1.96
CA ARG A 187 14.87 -4.55 2.31
C ARG A 187 14.92 -3.19 3.00
N VAL A 188 15.83 -2.99 3.97
CA VAL A 188 16.05 -1.69 4.60
C VAL A 188 16.50 -0.65 3.55
N GLN A 189 17.45 -1.00 2.70
CA GLN A 189 17.93 -0.12 1.63
C GLN A 189 16.81 0.30 0.65
N SER A 190 15.78 -0.53 0.46
CA SER A 190 14.64 -0.24 -0.43
C SER A 190 13.60 0.70 0.16
N VAL A 191 13.73 1.10 1.42
CA VAL A 191 12.87 2.11 2.06
C VAL A 191 13.10 3.46 1.38
N SER A 192 12.04 4.18 1.05
CA SER A 192 12.10 5.34 0.15
C SER A 192 13.09 6.41 0.64
N HIS A 193 13.04 6.81 1.92
CA HIS A 193 13.96 7.80 2.45
C HIS A 193 15.41 7.26 2.60
N VAL A 194 15.58 5.96 2.92
CA VAL A 194 16.91 5.34 2.96
C VAL A 194 17.57 5.29 1.59
N ALA A 195 16.79 5.04 0.54
CA ALA A 195 17.28 4.97 -0.84
C ALA A 195 17.90 6.29 -1.32
N VAL A 196 17.43 7.43 -0.80
CA VAL A 196 17.89 8.77 -1.17
C VAL A 196 18.90 9.38 -0.20
N LEU A 197 19.24 8.69 0.90
CA LEU A 197 20.29 9.14 1.83
C LEU A 197 21.63 9.33 1.11
N PRO A 198 22.48 10.27 1.57
CA PRO A 198 23.87 10.36 1.16
C PRO A 198 24.58 8.99 1.31
N ALA A 199 25.46 8.68 0.38
CA ALA A 199 26.09 7.34 0.32
C ALA A 199 26.79 6.92 1.63
N VAL A 200 27.42 7.89 2.32
CA VAL A 200 28.11 7.65 3.60
C VAL A 200 27.10 7.30 4.70
N GLU A 201 26.03 8.06 4.84
CA GLU A 201 24.99 7.83 5.86
C GLU A 201 24.26 6.51 5.64
N ARG A 202 23.88 6.25 4.38
CA ARG A 202 23.30 4.97 4.01
C ARG A 202 24.22 3.78 4.30
N ALA A 203 25.52 3.91 4.02
CA ALA A 203 26.50 2.85 4.32
C ALA A 203 26.63 2.61 5.82
N ALA A 204 26.62 3.68 6.64
CA ALA A 204 26.66 3.59 8.09
C ALA A 204 25.41 2.87 8.64
N LEU A 205 24.21 3.30 8.25
CA LEU A 205 22.96 2.65 8.63
C LEU A 205 22.98 1.15 8.29
N LEU A 206 23.36 0.79 7.06
CA LEU A 206 23.37 -0.61 6.65
C LEU A 206 24.44 -1.44 7.39
N ALA A 207 25.54 -0.82 7.86
CA ALA A 207 26.52 -1.46 8.72
C ALA A 207 25.96 -1.75 10.12
N GLU A 208 25.19 -0.81 10.69
CA GLU A 208 24.50 -0.98 11.96
C GLU A 208 23.43 -2.08 11.87
N VAL A 209 22.64 -2.10 10.81
CA VAL A 209 21.67 -3.18 10.54
C VAL A 209 22.38 -4.54 10.48
N ARG A 210 23.49 -4.67 9.75
CA ARG A 210 24.26 -5.93 9.72
C ARG A 210 24.79 -6.32 11.10
N THR A 211 25.20 -5.35 11.91
CA THR A 211 25.67 -5.60 13.25
C THR A 211 24.53 -6.09 14.14
N LEU A 212 23.38 -5.44 14.09
CA LEU A 212 22.18 -5.90 14.79
C LEU A 212 21.86 -7.35 14.45
N LEU A 213 21.76 -7.69 13.16
CA LEU A 213 21.42 -9.05 12.71
C LEU A 213 22.41 -10.11 13.15
N ARG A 214 23.69 -9.75 13.30
CA ARG A 214 24.74 -10.69 13.77
C ARG A 214 24.76 -10.86 15.27
N THR A 215 24.33 -9.86 16.05
CA THR A 215 24.49 -9.85 17.50
C THR A 215 23.21 -10.09 18.28
N ASP A 216 22.05 -9.88 17.64
CA ASP A 216 20.77 -10.12 18.29
C ASP A 216 20.50 -11.62 18.44
N PRO A 217 20.12 -12.10 19.64
CA PRO A 217 19.84 -13.51 19.88
C PRO A 217 18.74 -14.12 18.99
N ALA A 218 17.81 -13.29 18.49
CA ALA A 218 16.72 -13.75 17.64
C ALA A 218 17.12 -13.94 16.16
N THR A 219 18.26 -13.37 15.74
CA THR A 219 18.67 -13.37 14.32
C THR A 219 20.09 -13.90 14.11
N SER A 220 20.93 -13.91 15.15
CA SER A 220 22.33 -14.31 15.04
C SER A 220 22.46 -15.80 14.65
N GLY A 221 23.29 -16.06 13.65
CA GLY A 221 23.53 -17.42 13.16
C GLY A 221 22.38 -18.03 12.36
N SER A 222 21.33 -17.30 12.07
CA SER A 222 20.22 -17.77 11.26
C SER A 222 20.48 -17.49 9.77
N ASP A 223 20.32 -18.50 8.92
CA ASP A 223 20.37 -18.36 7.47
C ASP A 223 19.09 -17.69 6.93
N GLU A 224 17.97 -17.77 7.66
CA GLU A 224 16.68 -17.20 7.31
C GLU A 224 16.07 -16.49 8.52
N ILE A 225 15.65 -15.26 8.31
CA ILE A 225 15.07 -14.36 9.32
C ILE A 225 13.60 -14.12 9.00
N ALA A 226 12.74 -14.37 9.97
CA ALA A 226 11.30 -14.11 9.88
C ALA A 226 11.01 -12.64 10.20
N LEU A 227 10.90 -11.80 9.17
CA LEU A 227 10.61 -10.37 9.31
C LEU A 227 9.09 -10.13 9.30
N PRO A 228 8.48 -9.75 10.44
CA PRO A 228 7.03 -9.59 10.54
C PRO A 228 6.57 -8.25 9.97
N TYR A 229 5.34 -8.28 9.45
CA TYR A 229 4.59 -7.12 8.96
C TYR A 229 3.14 -7.17 9.44
N ARG A 230 2.54 -6.01 9.56
CA ARG A 230 1.11 -5.81 9.79
C ARG A 230 0.49 -5.14 8.58
N VAL A 231 -0.65 -5.62 8.12
CA VAL A 231 -1.45 -4.97 7.09
C VAL A 231 -2.69 -4.38 7.72
N ASP A 232 -2.83 -3.07 7.67
CA ASP A 232 -4.06 -2.38 8.03
C ASP A 232 -4.85 -2.11 6.76
N ALA A 233 -6.07 -2.59 6.69
CA ALA A 233 -6.96 -2.46 5.56
C ALA A 233 -8.27 -1.80 5.97
N TYR A 234 -8.75 -0.88 5.13
CA TYR A 234 -9.97 -0.12 5.36
C TYR A 234 -10.80 -0.09 4.09
N TRP A 235 -12.11 -0.10 4.21
CA TRP A 235 -12.97 0.23 3.09
C TRP A 235 -14.20 1.02 3.54
N ALA A 236 -14.78 1.76 2.62
CA ALA A 236 -16.04 2.47 2.80
C ALA A 236 -16.80 2.54 1.47
N GLU A 237 -18.12 2.71 1.57
CA GLU A 237 -19.01 2.86 0.43
C GLU A 237 -19.25 4.34 0.14
N ARG A 238 -19.26 4.72 -1.14
CA ARG A 238 -19.66 6.04 -1.58
C ARG A 238 -21.13 6.29 -1.22
N VAL A 239 -21.38 7.31 -0.42
CA VAL A 239 -22.72 7.80 -0.13
C VAL A 239 -23.10 8.93 -1.09
N GLU A 240 -24.37 9.09 -1.36
CA GLU A 240 -24.86 10.32 -2.01
C GLU A 240 -24.65 11.50 -1.05
N GLU A 241 -24.13 12.61 -1.56
CA GLU A 241 -24.07 13.83 -0.76
C GLU A 241 -25.49 14.15 -0.25
N LEU A 242 -25.64 14.23 1.06
CA LEU A 242 -26.84 14.80 1.64
C LEU A 242 -26.93 16.24 1.12
N ARG A 243 -27.79 16.48 0.13
CA ARG A 243 -28.13 17.83 -0.29
C ARG A 243 -28.84 18.48 0.90
N VAL A 244 -28.07 19.29 1.63
CA VAL A 244 -28.59 20.18 2.68
C VAL A 244 -29.29 21.36 2.04
#